data_288ba43fdc2ba7417d0b19cc6e1a48ed
#
_entry.id   288ba43fdc2ba7417d0b19cc6e1a48ed
#
_cell.length_a   1.000
_cell.length_b   1.000
_cell.length_c   1.000
_cell.angle_alpha   90.00
_cell.angle_beta   90.00
_cell.angle_gamma   90.00
#
_symmetry.space_group_name_H-M   'P 1'
#
loop_
_entity.id
_entity.type
_entity.pdbx_description
1 polymer ?
#
loop_
_entity_poly.entity_id
_entity_poly.type
_entity_poly.pdbx_seq_one_letter_code
_entity_poly.pdbx_strand_id
1 'polypeptide(L)'
;MRRNCHFVNEKARARSLYISLVRSLFESCSIIWRPTNQTLTAKLERIQKQAIKWILKEENISYSSCEVYVQKCKDINLLPLSARFDLNDLLFLHKVIYELKPVNLPFYLSFFNGQSRLRSCHLDNLSLVSSIHPKSTHCTTRTSNPLANTFFYRTYSKWNSLPISLREIKCPVHFKFMLKKHLWKSLVMPDAESSFLIDDDE
;
A
#
# COMPACT_ATOMS: atom_id res chain seq x y z
N MET A 1 -21.38 -5.53 14.29
CA MET A 1 -20.59 -4.86 15.32
C MET A 1 -21.41 -3.83 16.11
N ARG A 2 -22.00 -2.80 15.49
CA ARG A 2 -22.79 -1.76 16.17
C ARG A 2 -23.86 -2.27 17.12
N ARG A 3 -24.63 -3.29 16.72
CA ARG A 3 -25.72 -3.87 17.55
C ARG A 3 -25.22 -4.49 18.85
N ASN A 4 -24.09 -5.18 18.81
CA ASN A 4 -23.61 -5.99 19.93
C ASN A 4 -22.57 -5.28 20.80
N CYS A 5 -22.09 -4.10 20.39
CA CYS A 5 -21.02 -3.36 21.07
C CYS A 5 -21.41 -1.94 21.43
N HIS A 6 -22.71 -1.66 21.61
CA HIS A 6 -23.21 -0.32 22.00
C HIS A 6 -22.73 0.12 23.39
N PHE A 7 -22.38 -0.83 24.25
CA PHE A 7 -21.88 -0.60 25.61
C PHE A 7 -20.40 -0.17 25.66
N VAL A 8 -19.69 -0.24 24.51
CA VAL A 8 -18.27 0.13 24.48
C VAL A 8 -18.12 1.63 24.40
N ASN A 9 -17.81 2.24 25.53
CA ASN A 9 -17.75 3.70 25.65
C ASN A 9 -16.35 4.28 25.36
N GLU A 10 -15.30 3.50 25.49
CA GLU A 10 -13.93 3.97 25.30
C GLU A 10 -13.46 3.80 23.86
N LYS A 11 -12.92 4.89 23.28
CA LYS A 11 -12.35 4.88 21.91
C LYS A 11 -11.28 3.78 21.71
N ALA A 12 -10.45 3.58 22.72
CA ALA A 12 -9.39 2.57 22.69
C ALA A 12 -9.96 1.15 22.58
N ARG A 13 -10.99 0.82 23.36
CA ARG A 13 -11.66 -0.49 23.31
C ARG A 13 -12.38 -0.70 21.98
N ALA A 14 -13.10 0.29 21.50
CA ALA A 14 -13.78 0.25 20.21
C ALA A 14 -12.78 0.03 19.05
N ARG A 15 -11.65 0.75 19.09
CA ARG A 15 -10.54 0.55 18.14
C ARG A 15 -9.96 -0.86 18.19
N SER A 16 -9.71 -1.40 19.39
CA SER A 16 -9.19 -2.75 19.56
C SER A 16 -10.16 -3.81 19.02
N LEU A 17 -11.45 -3.68 19.28
CA LEU A 17 -12.48 -4.56 18.73
C LEU A 17 -12.53 -4.50 17.20
N TYR A 18 -12.45 -3.32 16.62
CA TYR A 18 -12.37 -3.20 15.15
C TYR A 18 -11.14 -3.91 14.60
N ILE A 19 -9.97 -3.70 15.19
CA ILE A 19 -8.71 -4.30 14.72
C ILE A 19 -8.77 -5.83 14.80
N SER A 20 -9.24 -6.37 15.92
CA SER A 20 -9.25 -7.81 16.16
C SER A 20 -10.33 -8.56 15.37
N LEU A 21 -11.53 -8.00 15.24
CA LEU A 21 -12.67 -8.72 14.67
C LEU A 21 -12.93 -8.42 13.20
N VAL A 22 -12.63 -7.23 12.72
CA VAL A 22 -12.94 -6.82 11.34
C VAL A 22 -11.69 -6.69 10.51
N ARG A 23 -10.72 -5.90 10.98
CA ARG A 23 -9.52 -5.61 10.21
C ARG A 23 -8.65 -6.83 10.02
N SER A 24 -8.58 -7.74 11.00
CA SER A 24 -7.87 -9.00 10.90
C SER A 24 -8.34 -9.85 9.71
N LEU A 25 -9.65 -9.85 9.43
CA LEU A 25 -10.23 -10.54 8.28
C LEU A 25 -9.74 -9.94 6.96
N PHE A 26 -9.66 -8.61 6.87
CA PHE A 26 -9.14 -7.94 5.66
C PHE A 26 -7.64 -8.13 5.47
N GLU A 27 -6.88 -8.25 6.55
CA GLU A 27 -5.44 -8.46 6.47
C GLU A 27 -5.06 -9.91 6.21
N SER A 28 -5.94 -10.86 6.56
CA SER A 28 -5.71 -12.28 6.33
C SER A 28 -5.55 -12.55 4.84
N CYS A 29 -4.39 -13.10 4.47
CA CYS A 29 -4.04 -13.45 3.09
C CYS A 29 -4.22 -12.29 2.07
N SER A 30 -4.19 -11.03 2.50
CA SER A 30 -4.39 -9.85 1.63
C SER A 30 -3.39 -9.80 0.46
N ILE A 31 -2.23 -10.38 0.63
CA ILE A 31 -1.20 -10.54 -0.40
C ILE A 31 -1.75 -11.26 -1.63
N ILE A 32 -2.66 -12.22 -1.43
CA ILE A 32 -3.23 -13.06 -2.49
C ILE A 32 -4.50 -12.41 -3.06
N TRP A 33 -5.46 -12.04 -2.20
CA TRP A 33 -6.81 -11.67 -2.64
C TRP A 33 -7.04 -10.16 -2.82
N ARG A 34 -6.07 -9.32 -2.47
CA ARG A 34 -6.22 -7.86 -2.57
C ARG A 34 -6.82 -7.45 -3.93
N PRO A 35 -7.95 -6.73 -3.94
CA PRO A 35 -8.57 -6.32 -5.18
C PRO A 35 -7.72 -5.23 -5.86
N THR A 36 -7.58 -5.34 -7.18
CA THR A 36 -6.98 -4.31 -8.04
C THR A 36 -8.03 -3.34 -8.57
N ASN A 37 -9.31 -3.75 -8.55
CA ASN A 37 -10.43 -2.93 -8.98
C ASN A 37 -10.71 -1.83 -7.96
N GLN A 38 -10.74 -0.56 -8.43
CA GLN A 38 -11.00 0.62 -7.62
C GLN A 38 -12.36 0.56 -6.91
N THR A 39 -13.41 0.03 -7.57
CA THR A 39 -14.74 -0.05 -6.98
C THR A 39 -14.78 -1.00 -5.78
N LEU A 40 -14.09 -2.13 -5.86
CA LEU A 40 -13.97 -3.08 -4.75
C LEU A 40 -13.13 -2.53 -3.61
N THR A 41 -12.02 -1.86 -3.95
CA THR A 41 -11.17 -1.18 -2.96
C THR A 41 -11.96 -0.10 -2.23
N ALA A 42 -12.76 0.70 -2.93
CA ALA A 42 -13.62 1.74 -2.34
C ALA A 42 -14.70 1.13 -1.42
N LYS A 43 -15.27 -0.03 -1.78
CA LYS A 43 -16.22 -0.74 -0.91
C LYS A 43 -15.58 -1.18 0.40
N LEU A 44 -14.36 -1.71 0.37
CA LEU A 44 -13.61 -2.09 1.57
C LEU A 44 -13.25 -0.86 2.42
N GLU A 45 -12.77 0.20 1.79
CA GLU A 45 -12.45 1.46 2.48
C GLU A 45 -13.69 2.08 3.14
N ARG A 46 -14.88 1.95 2.51
CA ARG A 46 -16.15 2.38 3.10
C ARG A 46 -16.44 1.69 4.44
N ILE A 47 -16.11 0.41 4.57
CA ILE A 47 -16.28 -0.32 5.84
C ILE A 47 -15.37 0.27 6.92
N GLN A 48 -14.11 0.59 6.59
CA GLN A 48 -13.21 1.25 7.52
C GLN A 48 -13.70 2.65 7.90
N LYS A 49 -14.20 3.44 6.95
CA LYS A 49 -14.80 4.75 7.21
C LYS A 49 -15.98 4.66 8.20
N GLN A 50 -16.82 3.66 8.04
CA GLN A 50 -17.93 3.41 8.98
C GLN A 50 -17.42 3.00 10.38
N ALA A 51 -16.36 2.19 10.44
CA ALA A 51 -15.74 1.81 11.70
C ALA A 51 -15.13 3.02 12.43
N ILE A 52 -14.49 3.93 11.70
CA ILE A 52 -13.92 5.16 12.27
C ILE A 52 -15.02 6.06 12.86
N LYS A 53 -16.14 6.23 12.14
CA LYS A 53 -17.32 6.96 12.68
C LYS A 53 -17.81 6.35 13.99
N TRP A 54 -17.88 5.03 14.06
CA TRP A 54 -18.29 4.33 15.27
C TRP A 54 -17.28 4.51 16.42
N ILE A 55 -15.96 4.41 16.13
CA ILE A 55 -14.90 4.58 17.13
C ILE A 55 -14.89 6.00 17.71
N LEU A 56 -15.05 7.00 16.84
CA LEU A 56 -15.03 8.42 17.23
C LEU A 56 -16.38 8.90 17.78
N LYS A 57 -17.44 8.10 17.65
CA LYS A 57 -18.83 8.47 17.97
C LYS A 57 -19.33 9.71 17.22
N GLU A 58 -18.79 9.96 16.05
CA GLU A 58 -19.09 11.09 15.18
C GLU A 58 -19.92 10.62 13.98
N GLU A 59 -21.24 10.57 14.10
CA GLU A 59 -22.12 10.04 13.04
C GLU A 59 -22.22 10.98 11.82
N ASN A 60 -22.11 12.28 12.05
CA ASN A 60 -22.34 13.32 11.03
C ASN A 60 -21.10 13.67 10.20
N ILE A 61 -19.97 12.99 10.37
CA ILE A 61 -18.78 13.26 9.55
C ILE A 61 -19.07 12.87 8.11
N SER A 62 -19.00 13.83 7.21
CA SER A 62 -18.89 13.58 5.78
C SER A 62 -17.42 13.41 5.42
N TYR A 63 -17.06 12.24 4.89
CA TYR A 63 -15.73 12.02 4.28
C TYR A 63 -15.74 12.51 2.83
N SER A 64 -16.10 13.77 2.60
CA SER A 64 -16.11 14.38 1.28
C SER A 64 -14.68 14.58 0.73
N SER A 65 -13.72 14.86 1.61
CA SER A 65 -12.30 15.01 1.27
C SER A 65 -11.48 13.81 1.77
N CYS A 66 -10.46 13.45 0.99
CA CYS A 66 -9.47 12.46 1.38
C CYS A 66 -8.68 12.91 2.61
N GLU A 67 -8.39 14.20 2.73
CA GLU A 67 -7.63 14.80 3.82
C GLU A 67 -8.33 14.62 5.17
N VAL A 68 -9.64 14.89 5.22
CA VAL A 68 -10.44 14.70 6.44
C VAL A 68 -10.40 13.24 6.89
N TYR A 69 -10.51 12.31 5.94
CA TYR A 69 -10.41 10.88 6.25
C TYR A 69 -9.04 10.50 6.80
N VAL A 70 -7.95 10.96 6.16
CA VAL A 70 -6.58 10.70 6.60
C VAL A 70 -6.33 11.29 7.98
N GLN A 71 -6.81 12.50 8.26
CA GLN A 71 -6.70 13.13 9.59
C GLN A 71 -7.40 12.30 10.67
N LYS A 72 -8.64 11.86 10.41
CA LYS A 72 -9.37 10.99 11.35
C LYS A 72 -8.68 9.64 11.57
N CYS A 73 -8.05 9.10 10.53
CA CYS A 73 -7.21 7.91 10.65
C CYS A 73 -6.00 8.15 11.57
N LYS A 74 -5.38 9.34 11.52
CA LYS A 74 -4.28 9.73 12.40
C LYS A 74 -4.73 9.83 13.86
N ASP A 75 -5.87 10.47 14.13
CA ASP A 75 -6.41 10.69 15.48
C ASP A 75 -6.56 9.38 16.26
N ILE A 76 -6.84 8.29 15.55
CA ILE A 76 -6.96 6.94 16.14
C ILE A 76 -5.77 6.03 15.85
N ASN A 77 -4.71 6.55 15.25
CA ASN A 77 -3.51 5.79 14.82
C ASN A 77 -3.84 4.52 14.01
N LEU A 78 -4.74 4.67 13.05
CA LEU A 78 -5.23 3.58 12.20
C LEU A 78 -4.96 3.92 10.74
N LEU A 79 -3.96 3.30 10.10
CA LEU A 79 -3.67 3.52 8.68
C LEU A 79 -4.91 3.27 7.81
N PRO A 80 -5.16 4.08 6.77
CA PRO A 80 -6.10 3.76 5.71
C PRO A 80 -5.89 2.34 5.20
N LEU A 81 -6.96 1.67 4.80
CA LEU A 81 -6.89 0.24 4.46
C LEU A 81 -6.00 -0.01 3.23
N SER A 82 -6.05 0.89 2.23
CA SER A 82 -5.17 0.86 1.07
C SER A 82 -3.69 0.91 1.45
N ALA A 83 -3.29 1.86 2.30
CA ALA A 83 -1.92 1.99 2.79
C ALA A 83 -1.52 0.80 3.68
N ARG A 84 -2.47 0.22 4.37
CA ARG A 84 -2.22 -0.98 5.17
C ARG A 84 -1.96 -2.22 4.30
N PHE A 85 -2.66 -2.36 3.19
CA PHE A 85 -2.36 -3.40 2.22
C PHE A 85 -0.97 -3.20 1.61
N ASP A 86 -0.59 -1.97 1.28
CA ASP A 86 0.75 -1.65 0.80
C ASP A 86 1.84 -2.00 1.82
N LEU A 87 1.59 -1.70 3.09
CA LEU A 87 2.49 -2.11 4.18
C LEU A 87 2.67 -3.64 4.22
N ASN A 88 1.59 -4.40 4.12
CA ASN A 88 1.65 -5.87 4.17
C ASN A 88 2.38 -6.44 2.94
N ASP A 89 2.07 -5.92 1.76
CA ASP A 89 2.70 -6.32 0.50
C ASP A 89 4.21 -6.06 0.52
N LEU A 90 4.62 -4.86 0.92
CA LEU A 90 6.04 -4.48 0.99
C LEU A 90 6.79 -5.24 2.09
N LEU A 91 6.15 -5.52 3.22
CA LEU A 91 6.73 -6.37 4.27
C LEU A 91 6.97 -7.80 3.81
N PHE A 92 6.05 -8.35 3.03
CA PHE A 92 6.23 -9.69 2.50
C PHE A 92 7.35 -9.70 1.46
N LEU A 93 7.37 -8.74 0.53
CA LEU A 93 8.43 -8.62 -0.47
C LEU A 93 9.80 -8.43 0.20
N HIS A 94 9.92 -7.60 1.22
CA HIS A 94 11.13 -7.44 2.01
C HIS A 94 11.62 -8.78 2.58
N LYS A 95 10.71 -9.59 3.14
CA LYS A 95 11.06 -10.91 3.68
C LYS A 95 11.52 -11.90 2.59
N VAL A 96 11.00 -11.78 1.38
CA VAL A 96 11.44 -12.57 0.22
C VAL A 96 12.83 -12.12 -0.23
N ILE A 97 13.05 -10.82 -0.36
CA ILE A 97 14.34 -10.23 -0.79
C ILE A 97 15.48 -10.61 0.16
N TYR A 98 15.22 -10.57 1.47
CA TYR A 98 16.22 -10.90 2.49
C TYR A 98 16.17 -12.37 2.94
N GLU A 99 15.57 -13.24 2.10
CA GLU A 99 15.52 -14.71 2.30
C GLU A 99 14.94 -15.15 3.67
N LEU A 100 14.10 -14.30 4.27
CA LEU A 100 13.43 -14.61 5.54
C LEU A 100 12.18 -15.49 5.36
N LYS A 101 11.89 -15.87 4.11
CA LYS A 101 10.80 -16.75 3.71
C LYS A 101 11.28 -17.72 2.63
N PRO A 102 10.82 -18.97 2.61
CA PRO A 102 11.18 -19.96 1.59
C PRO A 102 10.39 -19.72 0.28
N VAL A 103 10.44 -18.49 -0.23
CA VAL A 103 9.79 -18.08 -1.47
C VAL A 103 10.83 -17.34 -2.30
N ASN A 104 11.11 -17.83 -3.48
CA ASN A 104 12.03 -17.18 -4.41
C ASN A 104 11.32 -16.09 -5.21
N LEU A 105 12.09 -15.11 -5.66
CA LEU A 105 11.60 -14.16 -6.65
C LEU A 105 11.22 -14.91 -7.94
N PRO A 106 10.12 -14.52 -8.61
CA PRO A 106 9.74 -15.15 -9.86
C PRO A 106 10.78 -14.87 -10.94
N PHE A 107 10.89 -15.78 -11.93
CA PHE A 107 11.91 -15.74 -12.99
C PHE A 107 11.94 -14.43 -13.79
N TYR A 108 10.85 -13.69 -13.82
CA TYR A 108 10.74 -12.41 -14.53
C TYR A 108 11.17 -11.18 -13.72
N LEU A 109 11.51 -11.35 -12.44
CA LEU A 109 12.03 -10.30 -11.58
C LEU A 109 13.47 -10.61 -11.17
N SER A 110 14.35 -9.66 -11.38
CA SER A 110 15.75 -9.72 -10.96
C SER A 110 16.18 -8.40 -10.32
N PHE A 111 17.26 -8.45 -9.54
CA PHE A 111 17.91 -7.24 -9.09
C PHE A 111 18.59 -6.52 -10.24
N PHE A 112 18.60 -5.21 -10.15
CA PHE A 112 19.33 -4.38 -11.12
C PHE A 112 20.85 -4.59 -10.94
N ASN A 113 21.52 -5.01 -12.02
CA ASN A 113 22.96 -5.31 -12.03
C ASN A 113 23.82 -4.26 -12.76
N GLY A 114 23.29 -3.07 -13.01
CA GLY A 114 24.01 -1.99 -13.69
C GLY A 114 24.17 -2.15 -15.21
N GLN A 115 23.83 -3.30 -15.78
CA GLN A 115 24.05 -3.59 -17.21
C GLN A 115 22.83 -3.39 -18.11
N SER A 116 21.66 -3.02 -17.55
CA SER A 116 20.49 -2.78 -18.37
C SER A 116 20.58 -1.43 -19.09
N ARG A 117 20.40 -1.45 -20.42
CA ARG A 117 20.38 -0.25 -21.28
C ARG A 117 19.18 0.70 -21.04
N LEU A 118 18.44 0.50 -19.96
CA LEU A 118 17.35 1.37 -19.57
C LEU A 118 17.95 2.66 -19.00
N ARG A 119 17.64 3.78 -19.65
CA ARG A 119 18.04 5.15 -19.24
C ARG A 119 17.33 5.61 -17.95
N SER A 120 17.31 4.76 -16.93
CA SER A 120 16.74 5.09 -15.64
C SER A 120 17.88 5.31 -14.66
N CYS A 121 18.30 6.56 -14.53
CA CYS A 121 19.41 7.02 -13.70
C CYS A 121 19.18 6.93 -12.17
N HIS A 122 18.09 6.30 -11.72
CA HIS A 122 17.73 6.21 -10.30
C HIS A 122 17.61 4.75 -9.79
N LEU A 123 18.06 3.75 -10.54
CA LEU A 123 18.04 2.36 -10.09
C LEU A 123 19.34 2.02 -9.36
N ASP A 124 19.23 1.46 -8.19
CA ASP A 124 20.31 0.94 -7.36
C ASP A 124 20.29 -0.59 -7.31
N ASN A 125 21.32 -1.18 -6.70
CA ASN A 125 21.49 -2.63 -6.59
C ASN A 125 20.35 -3.36 -5.86
N LEU A 126 19.51 -2.65 -5.12
CA LEU A 126 18.33 -3.18 -4.45
C LEU A 126 17.04 -2.94 -5.26
N SER A 127 17.13 -2.30 -6.42
CA SER A 127 15.99 -2.12 -7.31
C SER A 127 15.66 -3.41 -8.05
N LEU A 128 14.36 -3.68 -8.19
CA LEU A 128 13.85 -4.83 -8.92
C LEU A 128 13.50 -4.43 -10.35
N VAL A 129 13.92 -5.23 -11.31
CA VAL A 129 13.63 -5.04 -12.73
C VAL A 129 12.82 -6.22 -13.23
N SER A 130 11.75 -5.92 -13.98
CA SER A 130 10.93 -6.92 -14.64
C SER A 130 11.37 -7.12 -16.08
N SER A 131 11.61 -8.35 -16.49
CA SER A 131 11.87 -8.72 -17.91
C SER A 131 10.59 -8.68 -18.76
N ILE A 132 9.42 -8.64 -18.13
CA ILE A 132 8.13 -8.61 -18.82
C ILE A 132 7.59 -7.18 -18.78
N HIS A 133 7.50 -6.55 -19.96
CA HIS A 133 6.87 -5.25 -20.10
C HIS A 133 5.37 -5.38 -20.32
N PRO A 134 4.53 -4.61 -19.61
CA PRO A 134 3.07 -4.65 -19.78
C PRO A 134 2.59 -4.19 -21.16
N LYS A 135 3.45 -3.50 -21.94
CA LYS A 135 3.12 -2.93 -23.26
C LYS A 135 3.56 -3.79 -24.44
N SER A 136 4.14 -4.95 -24.23
CA SER A 136 4.67 -5.80 -25.30
C SER A 136 3.66 -6.81 -25.86
N THR A 137 2.38 -6.51 -25.84
CA THR A 137 1.43 -7.29 -26.62
C THR A 137 0.80 -6.40 -27.69
N HIS A 138 1.27 -6.56 -28.89
CA HIS A 138 0.58 -6.19 -30.15
C HIS A 138 -0.70 -7.04 -30.28
N CYS A 139 -1.56 -6.98 -29.29
CA CYS A 139 -2.87 -7.62 -29.32
C CYS A 139 -3.94 -6.58 -29.23
N THR A 140 -4.65 -6.38 -30.32
CA THR A 140 -5.77 -5.45 -30.50
C THR A 140 -7.03 -5.78 -29.71
N THR A 141 -6.93 -6.72 -28.75
CA THR A 141 -8.02 -7.09 -27.85
C THR A 141 -7.73 -6.59 -26.45
N ARG A 142 -8.71 -5.95 -25.80
CA ARG A 142 -8.72 -5.43 -24.43
C ARG A 142 -8.52 -6.52 -23.34
N THR A 143 -7.54 -7.37 -23.48
CA THR A 143 -7.21 -8.36 -22.45
C THR A 143 -6.24 -7.71 -21.48
N SER A 144 -6.74 -7.38 -20.29
CA SER A 144 -5.91 -6.97 -19.15
C SER A 144 -4.78 -8.01 -18.97
N ASN A 145 -3.53 -7.54 -19.00
CA ASN A 145 -2.39 -8.43 -18.77
C ASN A 145 -2.58 -9.18 -17.43
N PRO A 146 -2.79 -10.50 -17.43
CA PRO A 146 -3.08 -11.24 -16.21
C PRO A 146 -1.96 -11.13 -15.17
N LEU A 147 -0.71 -10.87 -15.60
CA LEU A 147 0.42 -10.67 -14.71
C LEU A 147 0.38 -9.33 -13.96
N ALA A 148 -0.30 -8.31 -14.50
CA ALA A 148 -0.41 -7.00 -13.85
C ALA A 148 -1.10 -7.08 -12.47
N ASN A 149 -1.91 -8.09 -12.25
CA ASN A 149 -2.64 -8.33 -11.01
C ASN A 149 -1.87 -9.24 -10.03
N THR A 150 -0.74 -9.82 -10.44
CA THR A 150 0.05 -10.68 -9.54
C THR A 150 0.72 -9.86 -8.44
N PHE A 151 0.90 -10.49 -7.30
CA PHE A 151 1.53 -9.87 -6.12
C PHE A 151 2.87 -9.19 -6.48
N PHE A 152 3.78 -9.91 -7.08
CA PHE A 152 5.12 -9.41 -7.37
C PHE A 152 5.09 -8.23 -8.35
N TYR A 153 4.22 -8.29 -9.36
CA TYR A 153 4.13 -7.25 -10.38
C TYR A 153 3.59 -5.92 -9.82
N ARG A 154 2.59 -5.96 -8.95
CA ARG A 154 2.05 -4.75 -8.31
C ARG A 154 2.98 -4.17 -7.24
N THR A 155 3.88 -4.99 -6.68
CA THR A 155 4.67 -4.62 -5.50
C THR A 155 6.08 -4.13 -5.87
N TYR A 156 6.70 -4.65 -6.97
CA TYR A 156 8.07 -4.26 -7.33
C TYR A 156 8.19 -2.76 -7.65
N SER A 157 7.20 -2.18 -8.31
CA SER A 157 7.19 -0.74 -8.60
C SER A 157 7.15 0.10 -7.31
N LYS A 158 6.31 -0.30 -6.35
CA LYS A 158 6.24 0.35 -5.03
C LYS A 158 7.51 0.16 -4.22
N TRP A 159 8.17 -0.99 -4.35
CA TRP A 159 9.47 -1.23 -3.74
C TRP A 159 10.52 -0.28 -4.28
N ASN A 160 10.58 -0.10 -5.59
CA ASN A 160 11.54 0.80 -6.22
C ASN A 160 11.30 2.29 -5.89
N SER A 161 10.05 2.67 -5.59
CA SER A 161 9.72 4.04 -5.15
C SER A 161 10.12 4.33 -3.70
N LEU A 162 10.50 3.31 -2.91
CA LEU A 162 10.98 3.53 -1.55
C LEU A 162 12.38 4.14 -1.55
N PRO A 163 12.69 5.04 -0.61
CA PRO A 163 14.05 5.52 -0.40
C PRO A 163 15.04 4.37 -0.15
N ILE A 164 16.26 4.52 -0.65
CA ILE A 164 17.36 3.55 -0.44
C ILE A 164 17.55 3.22 1.04
N SER A 165 17.54 4.24 1.89
CA SER A 165 17.68 4.08 3.34
C SER A 165 16.64 3.15 3.98
N LEU A 166 15.46 3.03 3.38
CA LEU A 166 14.45 2.05 3.82
C LEU A 166 14.75 0.66 3.27
N ARG A 167 15.15 0.57 2.00
CA ARG A 167 15.40 -0.71 1.33
C ARG A 167 16.59 -1.46 1.90
N GLU A 168 17.60 -0.77 2.45
CA GLU A 168 18.79 -1.35 3.09
C GLU A 168 18.55 -1.95 4.48
N ILE A 169 17.40 -1.65 5.11
CA ILE A 169 17.08 -2.17 6.44
C ILE A 169 16.82 -3.67 6.36
N LYS A 170 17.74 -4.50 6.85
CA LYS A 170 17.60 -5.96 6.86
C LYS A 170 16.61 -6.47 7.93
N CYS A 171 16.53 -5.79 9.08
CA CYS A 171 15.65 -6.20 10.18
C CYS A 171 14.18 -5.96 9.84
N PRO A 172 13.31 -6.98 9.79
CA PRO A 172 11.91 -6.82 9.37
C PRO A 172 11.07 -6.01 10.36
N VAL A 173 11.43 -6.00 11.63
CA VAL A 173 10.72 -5.21 12.66
C VAL A 173 11.03 -3.73 12.48
N HIS A 174 12.30 -3.40 12.30
CA HIS A 174 12.74 -2.03 12.04
C HIS A 174 12.20 -1.52 10.69
N PHE A 175 12.29 -2.33 9.64
CA PHE A 175 11.71 -2.01 8.35
C PHE A 175 10.20 -1.70 8.45
N LYS A 176 9.43 -2.53 9.16
CA LYS A 176 8.00 -2.31 9.39
C LYS A 176 7.71 -0.97 10.05
N PHE A 177 8.50 -0.62 11.08
CA PHE A 177 8.35 0.64 11.80
C PHE A 177 8.61 1.85 10.89
N MET A 178 9.75 1.82 10.18
CA MET A 178 10.16 2.91 9.29
C MET A 178 9.24 3.02 8.07
N LEU A 179 8.81 1.90 7.49
CA LEU A 179 7.86 1.87 6.39
C LEU A 179 6.50 2.46 6.81
N LYS A 180 6.00 2.12 8.00
CA LYS A 180 4.77 2.72 8.52
C LYS A 180 4.89 4.24 8.64
N LYS A 181 6.03 4.75 9.12
CA LYS A 181 6.32 6.19 9.24
C LYS A 181 6.36 6.85 7.86
N HIS A 182 7.00 6.21 6.89
CA HIS A 182 7.07 6.68 5.51
C HIS A 182 5.67 6.76 4.86
N LEU A 183 4.86 5.71 4.99
CA LEU A 183 3.49 5.70 4.47
C LEU A 183 2.61 6.79 5.11
N TRP A 184 2.77 7.08 6.39
CA TRP A 184 2.07 8.21 7.00
C TRP A 184 2.51 9.55 6.42
N LYS A 185 3.80 9.72 6.14
CA LYS A 185 4.34 10.95 5.53
C LYS A 185 3.77 11.16 4.13
N SER A 186 3.76 10.13 3.29
CA SER A 186 3.24 10.20 1.92
C SER A 186 1.72 10.47 1.85
N LEU A 187 0.94 10.05 2.85
CA LEU A 187 -0.49 10.32 2.92
C LEU A 187 -0.82 11.78 3.31
N VAL A 188 0.12 12.48 3.95
CA VAL A 188 -0.09 13.86 4.43
C VAL A 188 0.42 14.89 3.45
N MET A 189 1.42 14.51 2.66
CA MET A 189 2.00 15.30 1.59
C MET A 189 1.76 14.56 0.26
N PRO A 190 0.57 14.65 -0.36
CA PRO A 190 0.46 14.26 -1.75
C PRO A 190 1.23 15.29 -2.58
N ASP A 191 2.38 14.86 -3.09
CA ASP A 191 3.18 15.45 -4.17
C ASP A 191 3.22 17.00 -4.25
N ALA A 192 4.13 17.60 -3.49
CA ALA A 192 4.62 18.95 -3.78
C ALA A 192 5.62 18.96 -4.97
N GLU A 193 5.88 17.82 -5.62
CA GLU A 193 6.91 17.71 -6.68
C GLU A 193 6.36 17.46 -8.09
N SER A 194 5.04 17.36 -8.31
CA SER A 194 4.50 17.18 -9.67
C SER A 194 3.87 18.43 -10.29
N SER A 195 4.00 19.62 -9.66
CA SER A 195 3.41 20.87 -10.18
C SER A 195 4.41 21.90 -10.72
N PHE A 196 5.66 21.49 -10.99
CA PHE A 196 6.62 22.37 -11.67
C PHE A 196 6.99 21.86 -13.06
N LEU A 197 6.03 21.63 -13.93
CA LEU A 197 6.20 21.57 -15.38
C LEU A 197 4.84 21.89 -16.03
N ILE A 198 4.43 23.14 -15.97
CA ILE A 198 3.52 23.74 -16.93
C ILE A 198 4.19 25.04 -17.35
N ASP A 199 4.77 24.97 -18.49
CA ASP A 199 5.09 25.90 -19.54
C ASP A 199 4.78 27.38 -19.29
N ASP A 200 5.86 28.16 -19.20
CA ASP A 200 5.90 29.54 -19.70
C ASP A 200 6.35 29.48 -21.17
N ASP A 201 5.40 29.43 -22.10
CA ASP A 201 5.55 29.85 -23.47
C ASP A 201 4.36 30.75 -23.83
N GLU A 202 4.59 32.06 -23.67
CA GLU A 202 4.20 33.11 -24.58
C GLU A 202 5.06 34.33 -24.33
#